data_1e3c4b39b4459f8ffae4fa62c05d54f7
#
_entry.id   1e3c4b39b4459f8ffae4fa62c05d54f7
#
_cell.length_a   1.000
_cell.length_b   1.000
_cell.length_c   1.000
_cell.angle_alpha   90.00
_cell.angle_beta   90.00
_cell.angle_gamma   90.00
#
_symmetry.space_group_name_H-M   'P 1'
#
loop_
_entity.id
_entity.type
_entity.pdbx_description
1 polymer ?
#
loop_
_entity_poly.entity_id
_entity_poly.type
_entity_poly.pdbx_seq_one_letter_code
_entity_poly.pdbx_strand_id
1 'polypeptide(L)'
;MSDSSSNSSPEMAIVGAGMAGLACAAQLRAAGVSVSVFDKGRRPGGRMSTRAVDDRLSFDHGCQYFSANDPIFERQVQLWIDAGVASVWSGNVADLEDGRITRKQTARARYVGVPEMASVCSHLATKVDVRGGVDVNEAQRMDNKWNLLNDKGTPLGQFDAVIVATPPAQAEKLISRSSYLLAVVQSVKMSSCWTVMLAFQKRVGCSFEAAVVHNSPLSWIARNGSKTGRINTTDCWVGQARAAWSAQRLEASRDEIAAELADEFCKAVGISAKPNYLAGHRWKYAIPSTPLDKQCLFDDTLN
;
A
#
# COMPACT_ATOMS: atom_id res chain seq x y z
N MET A 1 7.83 39.45 -36.54
CA MET A 1 8.38 38.77 -35.38
C MET A 1 7.34 37.75 -34.96
N SER A 2 7.51 36.52 -35.39
CA SER A 2 6.62 35.41 -35.07
C SER A 2 6.96 34.91 -33.66
N ASP A 3 6.02 35.15 -32.77
CA ASP A 3 6.05 34.68 -31.40
C ASP A 3 5.91 33.13 -31.41
N SER A 4 7.03 32.43 -31.43
CA SER A 4 7.07 30.99 -31.27
C SER A 4 6.98 30.69 -29.77
N SER A 5 5.80 30.87 -29.19
CA SER A 5 5.50 30.27 -27.88
C SER A 5 5.56 28.76 -28.08
N SER A 6 6.69 28.14 -27.69
CA SER A 6 6.85 26.70 -27.61
C SER A 6 5.79 26.18 -26.63
N ASN A 7 4.74 25.61 -27.18
CA ASN A 7 3.65 24.97 -26.43
C ASN A 7 4.21 23.64 -25.85
N SER A 8 5.12 23.73 -24.86
CA SER A 8 5.62 22.57 -24.14
C SER A 8 4.46 21.99 -23.35
N SER A 9 4.24 20.69 -23.48
CA SER A 9 3.26 19.97 -22.65
C SER A 9 3.50 20.27 -21.18
N PRO A 10 2.45 20.49 -20.37
CA PRO A 10 2.60 20.77 -18.95
C PRO A 10 3.37 19.63 -18.26
N GLU A 11 4.24 20.00 -17.34
CA GLU A 11 5.08 19.08 -16.58
C GLU A 11 4.56 18.99 -15.14
N MET A 12 4.16 17.80 -14.71
CA MET A 12 3.59 17.58 -13.39
C MET A 12 4.45 16.68 -12.53
N ALA A 13 4.56 17.00 -11.24
CA ALA A 13 5.15 16.13 -10.25
C ALA A 13 4.07 15.39 -9.45
N ILE A 14 4.31 14.11 -9.17
CA ILE A 14 3.50 13.32 -8.25
C ILE A 14 4.41 12.82 -7.12
N VAL A 15 4.03 13.09 -5.88
CA VAL A 15 4.76 12.60 -4.70
C VAL A 15 4.01 11.44 -4.09
N GLY A 16 4.59 10.24 -4.21
CA GLY A 16 4.05 8.96 -3.78
C GLY A 16 3.79 7.99 -4.93
N ALA A 17 4.60 6.91 -5.04
CA ALA A 17 4.43 5.81 -6.01
C ALA A 17 3.61 4.64 -5.44
N GLY A 18 2.59 4.94 -4.65
CA GLY A 18 1.53 4.01 -4.30
C GLY A 18 0.47 3.92 -5.39
N MET A 19 -0.57 3.09 -5.18
CA MET A 19 -1.65 2.88 -6.15
C MET A 19 -2.28 4.19 -6.65
N ALA A 20 -2.59 5.13 -5.74
CA ALA A 20 -3.23 6.40 -6.11
C ALA A 20 -2.34 7.27 -7.02
N GLY A 21 -1.07 7.45 -6.62
CA GLY A 21 -0.13 8.27 -7.41
C GLY A 21 0.16 7.66 -8.78
N LEU A 22 0.37 6.34 -8.84
CA LEU A 22 0.65 5.65 -10.11
C LEU A 22 -0.56 5.59 -11.04
N ALA A 23 -1.77 5.39 -10.50
CA ALA A 23 -2.99 5.44 -11.31
C ALA A 23 -3.21 6.85 -11.88
N CYS A 24 -3.02 7.89 -11.06
CA CYS A 24 -3.06 9.28 -11.52
C CYS A 24 -2.02 9.55 -12.60
N ALA A 25 -0.76 9.15 -12.38
CA ALA A 25 0.33 9.32 -13.34
C ALA A 25 0.02 8.64 -14.68
N ALA A 26 -0.49 7.41 -14.65
CA ALA A 26 -0.85 6.68 -15.86
C ALA A 26 -1.96 7.39 -16.66
N GLN A 27 -2.97 7.96 -15.99
CA GLN A 27 -4.04 8.71 -16.64
C GLN A 27 -3.54 10.03 -17.25
N LEU A 28 -2.73 10.79 -16.53
CA LEU A 28 -2.12 12.03 -17.03
C LEU A 28 -1.23 11.76 -18.24
N ARG A 29 -0.41 10.71 -18.19
CA ARG A 29 0.41 10.31 -19.36
C ARG A 29 -0.43 9.93 -20.56
N ALA A 30 -1.53 9.21 -20.34
CA ALA A 30 -2.48 8.87 -21.43
C ALA A 30 -3.14 10.10 -22.04
N ALA A 31 -3.29 11.18 -21.26
CA ALA A 31 -3.77 12.49 -21.71
C ALA A 31 -2.67 13.38 -22.32
N GLY A 32 -1.43 12.89 -22.51
CA GLY A 32 -0.33 13.64 -23.12
C GLY A 32 0.43 14.57 -22.17
N VAL A 33 0.17 14.50 -20.85
CA VAL A 33 0.87 15.31 -19.84
C VAL A 33 2.21 14.66 -19.47
N SER A 34 3.28 15.46 -19.37
CA SER A 34 4.56 15.00 -18.83
C SER A 34 4.47 14.84 -17.32
N VAL A 35 4.90 13.67 -16.79
CA VAL A 35 4.76 13.35 -15.37
C VAL A 35 6.03 12.72 -14.83
N SER A 36 6.54 13.26 -13.72
CA SER A 36 7.59 12.65 -12.88
C SER A 36 6.99 12.21 -11.54
N VAL A 37 7.21 10.96 -11.15
CA VAL A 37 6.73 10.41 -9.87
C VAL A 37 7.91 10.23 -8.91
N PHE A 38 7.80 10.75 -7.71
CA PHE A 38 8.82 10.64 -6.65
C PHE A 38 8.31 9.78 -5.51
N ASP A 39 9.13 8.86 -4.99
CA ASP A 39 8.80 8.08 -3.81
C ASP A 39 10.03 7.87 -2.93
N LYS A 40 9.86 7.98 -1.62
CA LYS A 40 10.91 7.67 -0.64
C LYS A 40 11.28 6.19 -0.59
N GLY A 41 10.35 5.31 -0.94
CA GLY A 41 10.61 3.88 -1.13
C GLY A 41 11.41 3.63 -2.41
N ARG A 42 12.31 2.65 -2.38
CA ARG A 42 13.12 2.28 -3.56
C ARG A 42 12.30 1.61 -4.66
N ARG A 43 11.16 1.01 -4.31
CA ARG A 43 10.26 0.28 -5.23
C ARG A 43 8.85 0.86 -5.13
N PRO A 44 8.10 0.91 -6.23
CA PRO A 44 6.70 1.31 -6.22
C PRO A 44 5.85 0.30 -5.42
N GLY A 45 4.69 0.74 -4.94
CA GLY A 45 3.74 -0.14 -4.26
C GLY A 45 3.07 0.47 -3.04
N GLY A 46 3.78 1.27 -2.24
CA GLY A 46 3.22 1.84 -1.02
C GLY A 46 2.61 0.75 -0.12
N ARG A 47 1.31 0.86 0.23
CA ARG A 47 0.60 -0.13 1.05
C ARG A 47 0.28 -1.45 0.32
N MET A 48 0.53 -1.56 -0.98
CA MET A 48 0.49 -2.80 -1.76
C MET A 48 1.88 -3.43 -1.90
N SER A 49 2.89 -2.96 -1.19
CA SER A 49 4.24 -3.50 -1.30
C SER A 49 4.34 -4.94 -0.82
N THR A 50 5.22 -5.70 -1.47
CA THR A 50 5.63 -7.05 -1.08
C THR A 50 7.04 -6.99 -0.52
N ARG A 51 7.30 -7.71 0.56
CA ARG A 51 8.63 -7.87 1.14
C ARG A 51 9.25 -9.16 0.66
N ALA A 52 10.20 -9.08 -0.24
CA ALA A 52 11.09 -10.18 -0.58
C ALA A 52 12.19 -10.26 0.49
N VAL A 53 12.40 -11.46 1.03
CA VAL A 53 13.47 -11.77 1.99
C VAL A 53 14.61 -12.42 1.24
N ASP A 54 14.29 -13.47 0.47
CA ASP A 54 15.19 -14.19 -0.42
C ASP A 54 14.38 -14.82 -1.58
N ASP A 55 14.98 -15.69 -2.36
CA ASP A 55 14.34 -16.37 -3.50
C ASP A 55 13.21 -17.35 -3.09
N ARG A 56 13.07 -17.66 -1.81
CA ARG A 56 12.08 -18.60 -1.29
C ARG A 56 11.01 -17.95 -0.40
N LEU A 57 11.32 -16.79 0.14
CA LEU A 57 10.48 -16.11 1.13
C LEU A 57 10.07 -14.73 0.63
N SER A 58 8.79 -14.56 0.38
CA SER A 58 8.18 -13.27 0.10
C SER A 58 6.84 -13.14 0.81
N PHE A 59 6.49 -11.91 1.19
CA PHE A 59 5.29 -11.63 1.97
C PHE A 59 4.59 -10.39 1.46
N ASP A 60 3.32 -10.50 1.09
CA ASP A 60 2.44 -9.36 0.88
C ASP A 60 2.05 -8.80 2.25
N HIS A 61 2.95 -8.03 2.86
CA HIS A 61 2.81 -7.61 4.26
C HIS A 61 1.91 -6.40 4.48
N GLY A 62 1.43 -5.77 3.40
CA GLY A 62 0.43 -4.70 3.43
C GLY A 62 -0.95 -5.20 3.03
N CYS A 63 -1.44 -4.74 1.88
CA CYS A 63 -2.72 -5.17 1.31
C CYS A 63 -2.72 -6.67 1.03
N GLN A 64 -3.73 -7.37 1.55
CA GLN A 64 -3.82 -8.82 1.41
C GLN A 64 -4.59 -9.26 0.17
N TYR A 65 -5.58 -8.48 -0.21
CA TYR A 65 -6.38 -8.58 -1.41
C TYR A 65 -7.09 -7.24 -1.63
N PHE A 66 -7.68 -7.04 -2.78
CA PHE A 66 -8.60 -5.93 -3.04
C PHE A 66 -9.89 -6.45 -3.66
N SER A 67 -10.95 -5.65 -3.61
CA SER A 67 -12.24 -5.94 -4.24
C SER A 67 -12.59 -4.79 -5.19
N ALA A 68 -13.34 -5.08 -6.23
CA ALA A 68 -13.87 -4.11 -7.18
C ALA A 68 -15.39 -4.12 -7.08
N ASN A 69 -15.97 -3.04 -6.56
CA ASN A 69 -17.43 -2.87 -6.44
C ASN A 69 -17.93 -1.73 -7.34
N ASP A 70 -17.03 -0.89 -7.83
CA ASP A 70 -17.32 0.18 -8.78
C ASP A 70 -17.11 -0.35 -10.20
N PRO A 71 -18.06 -0.13 -11.15
CA PRO A 71 -17.97 -0.66 -12.51
C PRO A 71 -16.77 -0.13 -13.31
N ILE A 72 -16.27 1.07 -13.00
CA ILE A 72 -15.08 1.63 -13.66
C ILE A 72 -13.86 0.90 -13.15
N PHE A 73 -13.78 0.70 -11.83
CA PHE A 73 -12.67 -0.03 -11.23
C PHE A 73 -12.68 -1.51 -11.60
N GLU A 74 -13.86 -2.13 -11.72
CA GLU A 74 -14.00 -3.53 -12.18
C GLU A 74 -13.43 -3.71 -13.60
N ARG A 75 -13.73 -2.80 -14.53
CA ARG A 75 -13.12 -2.81 -15.88
C ARG A 75 -11.60 -2.66 -15.81
N GLN A 76 -11.10 -1.79 -14.92
CA GLN A 76 -9.65 -1.62 -14.75
C GLN A 76 -8.99 -2.89 -14.19
N VAL A 77 -9.64 -3.58 -13.26
CA VAL A 77 -9.17 -4.86 -12.71
C VAL A 77 -9.14 -5.94 -13.80
N GLN A 78 -10.15 -5.97 -14.69
CA GLN A 78 -10.16 -6.90 -15.82
C GLN A 78 -8.95 -6.64 -16.75
N LEU A 79 -8.63 -5.38 -17.06
CA LEU A 79 -7.43 -5.06 -17.84
C LEU A 79 -6.13 -5.53 -17.17
N TRP A 80 -6.05 -5.49 -15.84
CA TRP A 80 -4.89 -6.02 -15.11
C TRP A 80 -4.85 -7.56 -15.13
N ILE A 81 -6.01 -8.22 -15.13
CA ILE A 81 -6.09 -9.68 -15.29
C ILE A 81 -5.64 -10.08 -16.69
N ASP A 82 -6.13 -9.42 -17.72
CA ASP A 82 -5.76 -9.66 -19.12
C ASP A 82 -4.26 -9.41 -19.38
N ALA A 83 -3.67 -8.45 -18.66
CA ALA A 83 -2.24 -8.17 -18.67
C ALA A 83 -1.42 -9.16 -17.81
N GLY A 84 -2.06 -10.12 -17.12
CA GLY A 84 -1.39 -11.10 -16.27
C GLY A 84 -0.80 -10.56 -14.97
N VAL A 85 -1.15 -9.32 -14.56
CA VAL A 85 -0.60 -8.67 -13.36
C VAL A 85 -1.56 -8.69 -12.17
N ALA A 86 -2.78 -9.21 -12.36
CA ALA A 86 -3.74 -9.50 -11.31
C ALA A 86 -4.48 -10.80 -11.57
N SER A 87 -5.06 -11.39 -10.55
CA SER A 87 -5.95 -12.55 -10.67
C SER A 87 -7.00 -12.60 -9.56
N VAL A 88 -8.05 -13.38 -9.77
CA VAL A 88 -8.99 -13.75 -8.71
C VAL A 88 -8.26 -14.66 -7.70
N TRP A 89 -8.42 -14.37 -6.43
CA TRP A 89 -7.97 -15.24 -5.34
C TRP A 89 -9.12 -16.08 -4.81
N SER A 90 -9.05 -17.38 -5.09
CA SER A 90 -10.07 -18.38 -4.71
C SER A 90 -9.83 -19.04 -3.35
N GLY A 91 -8.90 -18.50 -2.53
CA GLY A 91 -8.60 -19.04 -1.21
C GLY A 91 -9.82 -19.07 -0.28
N ASN A 92 -9.99 -20.18 0.45
CA ASN A 92 -11.04 -20.31 1.44
C ASN A 92 -10.77 -19.36 2.62
N VAL A 93 -11.76 -18.54 2.95
CA VAL A 93 -11.71 -17.63 4.09
C VAL A 93 -12.66 -18.07 5.18
N ALA A 94 -12.18 -18.11 6.42
CA ALA A 94 -12.96 -18.48 7.60
C ALA A 94 -13.07 -17.31 8.60
N ASP A 95 -14.01 -17.41 9.52
CA ASP A 95 -14.01 -16.67 10.76
C ASP A 95 -13.52 -17.62 11.87
N LEU A 96 -12.53 -17.16 12.63
CA LEU A 96 -11.96 -17.90 13.77
C LEU A 96 -12.30 -17.18 15.07
N GLU A 97 -12.79 -17.95 16.03
CA GLU A 97 -13.02 -17.50 17.40
C GLU A 97 -12.47 -18.54 18.37
N ASP A 98 -11.56 -18.13 19.24
CA ASP A 98 -10.90 -18.99 20.23
C ASP A 98 -10.33 -20.30 19.61
N GLY A 99 -9.68 -20.18 18.44
CA GLY A 99 -9.08 -21.31 17.72
C GLY A 99 -10.08 -22.22 16.98
N ARG A 100 -11.35 -21.87 16.93
CA ARG A 100 -12.41 -22.64 16.23
C ARG A 100 -12.95 -21.91 15.03
N ILE A 101 -13.25 -22.65 13.97
CA ILE A 101 -13.96 -22.10 12.80
C ILE A 101 -15.43 -21.91 13.17
N THR A 102 -15.89 -20.67 13.21
CA THR A 102 -17.30 -20.33 13.48
C THR A 102 -18.11 -20.13 12.22
N ARG A 103 -17.46 -19.72 11.12
CA ARG A 103 -18.09 -19.49 9.83
C ARG A 103 -17.10 -19.70 8.68
N LYS A 104 -17.60 -20.19 7.53
CA LYS A 104 -16.91 -20.11 6.23
C LYS A 104 -17.51 -18.95 5.45
N GLN A 105 -16.69 -17.99 5.04
CA GLN A 105 -17.20 -16.83 4.31
C GLN A 105 -17.53 -17.22 2.87
N THR A 106 -18.74 -16.88 2.42
CA THR A 106 -19.12 -16.95 1.00
C THR A 106 -18.39 -15.88 0.21
N ALA A 107 -17.83 -16.24 -0.92
CA ALA A 107 -16.90 -15.42 -1.66
C ALA A 107 -17.55 -14.20 -2.30
N ARG A 108 -17.20 -12.99 -1.81
CA ARG A 108 -17.08 -11.85 -2.72
C ARG A 108 -15.78 -12.04 -3.52
N ALA A 109 -15.76 -11.63 -4.78
CA ALA A 109 -14.54 -11.68 -5.57
C ALA A 109 -13.41 -10.91 -4.87
N ARG A 110 -12.33 -11.60 -4.58
CA ARG A 110 -11.09 -11.03 -4.03
C ARG A 110 -10.04 -11.12 -5.12
N TYR A 111 -9.32 -10.03 -5.33
CA TYR A 111 -8.28 -9.94 -6.33
C TYR A 111 -6.92 -9.75 -5.67
N VAL A 112 -5.89 -10.29 -6.29
CA VAL A 112 -4.49 -10.15 -5.86
C VAL A 112 -3.62 -9.79 -7.05
N GLY A 113 -2.54 -9.04 -6.81
CA GLY A 113 -1.50 -8.84 -7.81
C GLY A 113 -0.75 -10.15 -8.11
N VAL A 114 -0.17 -10.32 -9.31
CA VAL A 114 0.56 -11.52 -9.76
C VAL A 114 1.90 -11.10 -10.37
N PRO A 115 3.03 -11.71 -9.99
CA PRO A 115 3.23 -12.78 -9.00
C PRO A 115 3.18 -12.31 -7.54
N GLU A 116 3.10 -11.04 -7.25
CA GLU A 116 3.06 -10.45 -5.92
C GLU A 116 2.08 -9.25 -5.87
N MET A 117 1.67 -8.82 -4.68
CA MET A 117 0.70 -7.73 -4.56
C MET A 117 1.22 -6.42 -5.18
N ALA A 118 2.52 -6.17 -5.10
CA ALA A 118 3.17 -5.00 -5.71
C ALA A 118 3.13 -4.99 -7.24
N SER A 119 2.83 -6.11 -7.91
CA SER A 119 2.89 -6.25 -9.38
C SER A 119 1.99 -5.27 -10.11
N VAL A 120 0.81 -4.99 -9.58
CA VAL A 120 -0.11 -3.99 -10.17
C VAL A 120 0.52 -2.60 -10.18
N CYS A 121 1.13 -2.20 -9.05
CA CYS A 121 1.84 -0.92 -8.96
C CYS A 121 3.08 -0.90 -9.86
N SER A 122 3.83 -1.99 -9.90
CA SER A 122 4.99 -2.13 -10.80
C SER A 122 4.59 -2.01 -12.27
N HIS A 123 3.47 -2.62 -12.67
CA HIS A 123 2.95 -2.51 -14.03
C HIS A 123 2.56 -1.05 -14.39
N LEU A 124 1.88 -0.34 -13.48
CA LEU A 124 1.57 1.08 -13.69
C LEU A 124 2.85 1.93 -13.79
N ALA A 125 3.86 1.62 -12.98
CA ALA A 125 5.13 2.33 -12.96
C ALA A 125 5.92 2.19 -14.27
N THR A 126 5.73 1.14 -15.08
CA THR A 126 6.41 0.99 -16.37
C THR A 126 6.03 2.06 -17.39
N LYS A 127 4.93 2.77 -17.17
CA LYS A 127 4.36 3.77 -18.08
C LYS A 127 4.79 5.20 -17.74
N VAL A 128 5.52 5.41 -16.65
CA VAL A 128 5.85 6.74 -16.11
C VAL A 128 7.29 6.79 -15.59
N ASP A 129 7.87 7.99 -15.50
CA ASP A 129 9.18 8.21 -14.87
C ASP A 129 9.02 8.14 -13.34
N VAL A 130 9.48 7.04 -12.72
CA VAL A 130 9.42 6.85 -11.27
C VAL A 130 10.81 6.95 -10.67
N ARG A 131 11.02 7.95 -9.82
CA ARG A 131 12.27 8.20 -9.09
C ARG A 131 12.13 7.70 -7.65
N GLY A 132 12.51 6.43 -7.44
CA GLY A 132 12.48 5.79 -6.13
C GLY A 132 13.69 6.16 -5.25
N GLY A 133 13.52 6.07 -3.94
CA GLY A 133 14.56 6.46 -2.96
C GLY A 133 14.71 7.97 -2.78
N VAL A 134 13.73 8.75 -3.23
CA VAL A 134 13.73 10.22 -3.17
C VAL A 134 12.64 10.69 -2.21
N ASP A 135 13.02 11.20 -1.04
CA ASP A 135 12.08 11.83 -0.11
C ASP A 135 11.91 13.31 -0.46
N VAL A 136 10.78 13.66 -1.07
CA VAL A 136 10.41 15.04 -1.33
C VAL A 136 10.00 15.67 -0.01
N ASN A 137 10.72 16.70 0.39
CA ASN A 137 10.54 17.33 1.69
C ASN A 137 9.86 18.68 1.63
N GLU A 138 9.97 19.37 0.50
CA GLU A 138 9.43 20.72 0.33
C GLU A 138 8.94 20.94 -1.10
N ALA A 139 7.86 21.72 -1.24
CA ALA A 139 7.36 22.26 -2.49
C ALA A 139 7.26 23.79 -2.38
N GLN A 140 8.12 24.49 -3.11
CA GLN A 140 8.18 25.95 -3.13
C GLN A 140 7.58 26.48 -4.42
N ARG A 141 6.74 27.52 -4.35
CA ARG A 141 6.24 28.23 -5.51
C ARG A 141 7.18 29.36 -5.89
N MET A 142 7.76 29.34 -7.08
CA MET A 142 8.66 30.37 -7.64
C MET A 142 8.36 30.52 -9.13
N ASP A 143 8.23 31.75 -9.60
CA ASP A 143 8.07 32.11 -11.02
C ASP A 143 7.00 31.27 -11.74
N ASN A 144 5.82 31.13 -11.14
CA ASN A 144 4.71 30.31 -11.63
C ASN A 144 4.99 28.79 -11.77
N LYS A 145 6.09 28.29 -11.22
CA LYS A 145 6.46 26.88 -11.16
C LYS A 145 6.59 26.41 -9.70
N TRP A 146 6.43 25.11 -9.53
CA TRP A 146 6.71 24.44 -8.25
C TRP A 146 8.11 23.85 -8.26
N ASN A 147 8.99 24.34 -7.41
CA ASN A 147 10.30 23.74 -7.15
C ASN A 147 10.17 22.69 -6.05
N LEU A 148 10.53 21.44 -6.35
CA LEU A 148 10.59 20.39 -5.36
C LEU A 148 12.00 20.22 -4.83
N LEU A 149 12.12 20.07 -3.51
CA LEU A 149 13.38 19.82 -2.82
C LEU A 149 13.32 18.51 -2.04
N ASN A 150 14.43 17.77 -2.01
CA ASN A 150 14.55 16.59 -1.16
C ASN A 150 14.87 16.97 0.31
N ASP A 151 15.04 15.95 1.16
CA ASP A 151 15.37 16.08 2.58
C ASP A 151 16.74 16.76 2.85
N LYS A 152 17.60 16.87 1.83
CA LYS A 152 18.91 17.55 1.88
C LYS A 152 18.88 18.94 1.27
N GLY A 153 17.70 19.43 0.86
CA GLY A 153 17.55 20.70 0.16
C GLY A 153 18.02 20.69 -1.29
N THR A 154 18.28 19.51 -1.88
CA THR A 154 18.69 19.41 -3.29
C THR A 154 17.46 19.56 -4.21
N PRO A 155 17.54 20.43 -5.25
CA PRO A 155 16.46 20.57 -6.22
C PRO A 155 16.20 19.26 -7.00
N LEU A 156 14.92 18.93 -7.17
CA LEU A 156 14.45 17.75 -7.89
C LEU A 156 13.84 18.10 -9.26
N GLY A 157 13.57 19.37 -9.50
CA GLY A 157 12.99 19.91 -10.74
C GLY A 157 11.94 20.98 -10.49
N GLN A 158 11.45 21.57 -11.60
CA GLN A 158 10.41 22.59 -11.62
C GLN A 158 9.19 22.06 -12.38
N PHE A 159 8.00 22.24 -11.84
CA PHE A 159 6.77 21.64 -12.36
C PHE A 159 5.63 22.67 -12.40
N ASP A 160 4.70 22.50 -13.33
CA ASP A 160 3.51 23.34 -13.44
C ASP A 160 2.51 23.05 -12.31
N ALA A 161 2.44 21.79 -11.89
CA ALA A 161 1.60 21.40 -10.76
C ALA A 161 2.24 20.25 -9.96
N VAL A 162 1.82 20.12 -8.68
CA VAL A 162 2.25 19.06 -7.77
C VAL A 162 1.02 18.33 -7.25
N ILE A 163 1.04 17.01 -7.37
CA ILE A 163 0.03 16.10 -6.83
C ILE A 163 0.65 15.32 -5.67
N VAL A 164 0.04 15.40 -4.49
CA VAL A 164 0.53 14.72 -3.29
C VAL A 164 -0.34 13.49 -3.03
N ALA A 165 0.23 12.29 -3.20
CA ALA A 165 -0.42 10.99 -3.04
C ALA A 165 0.18 10.19 -1.87
N THR A 166 0.65 10.88 -0.84
CA THR A 166 1.22 10.31 0.39
C THR A 166 0.19 10.31 1.53
N PRO A 167 0.42 9.55 2.60
CA PRO A 167 -0.42 9.64 3.81
C PRO A 167 -0.49 11.06 4.37
N PRO A 168 -1.60 11.47 5.02
CA PRO A 168 -1.85 12.82 5.49
C PRO A 168 -0.67 13.47 6.22
N ALA A 169 -0.14 12.85 7.26
CA ALA A 169 0.98 13.40 8.02
C ALA A 169 2.29 13.57 7.22
N GLN A 170 2.42 12.91 6.07
CA GLN A 170 3.55 13.12 5.15
C GLN A 170 3.25 14.21 4.12
N ALA A 171 1.97 14.43 3.81
CA ALA A 171 1.51 15.47 2.88
C ALA A 171 1.64 16.87 3.49
N GLU A 172 1.46 17.04 4.80
CA GLU A 172 1.39 18.34 5.48
C GLU A 172 2.53 19.28 5.09
N LYS A 173 3.76 18.79 5.08
CA LYS A 173 4.94 19.58 4.72
C LYS A 173 4.94 20.07 3.26
N LEU A 174 4.32 19.32 2.36
CA LEU A 174 4.28 19.62 0.93
C LEU A 174 3.14 20.57 0.54
N ILE A 175 2.08 20.62 1.37
CA ILE A 175 0.89 21.44 1.14
C ILE A 175 0.78 22.61 2.12
N SER A 176 1.84 22.92 2.88
CA SER A 176 1.84 23.94 3.94
C SER A 176 1.45 25.35 3.49
N ARG A 177 1.55 25.64 2.19
CA ARG A 177 1.14 26.91 1.60
C ARG A 177 -0.38 27.03 1.41
N SER A 178 -1.12 25.92 1.40
CA SER A 178 -2.58 25.89 1.34
C SER A 178 -3.16 25.71 2.74
N SER A 179 -3.68 26.77 3.33
CA SER A 179 -4.37 26.67 4.63
C SER A 179 -5.61 25.76 4.57
N TYR A 180 -6.31 25.76 3.43
CA TYR A 180 -7.45 24.88 3.16
C TYR A 180 -7.06 23.40 3.14
N LEU A 181 -6.09 23.02 2.26
CA LEU A 181 -5.64 21.62 2.17
C LEU A 181 -5.05 21.15 3.48
N LEU A 182 -4.25 22.00 4.14
CA LEU A 182 -3.62 21.68 5.41
C LEU A 182 -4.66 21.38 6.49
N ALA A 183 -5.68 22.23 6.65
CA ALA A 183 -6.76 22.03 7.62
C ALA A 183 -7.53 20.71 7.38
N VAL A 184 -7.85 20.40 6.11
CA VAL A 184 -8.54 19.14 5.78
C VAL A 184 -7.65 17.93 6.05
N VAL A 185 -6.40 17.95 5.62
CA VAL A 185 -5.46 16.84 5.81
C VAL A 185 -5.17 16.56 7.28
N GLN A 186 -5.03 17.60 8.10
CA GLN A 186 -4.84 17.47 9.56
C GLN A 186 -6.06 16.88 10.28
N SER A 187 -7.25 17.02 9.72
CA SER A 187 -8.47 16.39 10.27
C SER A 187 -8.49 14.86 10.07
N VAL A 188 -7.72 14.33 9.11
CA VAL A 188 -7.72 12.90 8.77
C VAL A 188 -6.89 12.10 9.77
N LYS A 189 -7.55 11.28 10.55
CA LYS A 189 -6.91 10.35 11.48
C LYS A 189 -6.59 9.03 10.78
N MET A 190 -5.34 8.59 10.87
CA MET A 190 -4.89 7.30 10.33
C MET A 190 -4.75 6.28 11.46
N SER A 191 -5.33 5.11 11.28
CA SER A 191 -5.08 3.96 12.13
C SER A 191 -3.74 3.31 11.78
N SER A 192 -3.05 2.78 12.78
CA SER A 192 -1.86 1.95 12.60
C SER A 192 -2.23 0.47 12.51
N CYS A 193 -1.32 -0.32 11.94
CA CYS A 193 -1.44 -1.78 11.90
C CYS A 193 -0.04 -2.41 12.04
N TRP A 194 0.12 -3.26 13.04
CA TRP A 194 1.25 -4.17 13.10
C TRP A 194 0.97 -5.39 12.25
N THR A 195 1.97 -5.81 11.50
CA THR A 195 1.91 -7.00 10.65
C THR A 195 3.03 -7.94 11.05
N VAL A 196 2.72 -9.21 11.24
CA VAL A 196 3.70 -10.28 11.43
C VAL A 196 3.81 -11.13 10.17
N MET A 197 5.04 -11.46 9.79
CA MET A 197 5.39 -12.36 8.70
C MET A 197 6.03 -13.60 9.29
N LEU A 198 5.43 -14.76 9.01
CA LEU A 198 5.87 -16.06 9.55
C LEU A 198 6.12 -17.02 8.39
N ALA A 199 7.17 -17.83 8.49
CA ALA A 199 7.36 -18.97 7.60
C ALA A 199 7.55 -20.25 8.41
N PHE A 200 6.95 -21.33 7.95
CA PHE A 200 7.05 -22.64 8.56
C PHE A 200 7.66 -23.63 7.57
N GLN A 201 8.55 -24.48 8.05
CA GLN A 201 9.20 -25.50 7.20
C GLN A 201 8.19 -26.54 6.70
N LYS A 202 7.19 -26.86 7.53
CA LYS A 202 6.10 -27.77 7.17
C LYS A 202 4.82 -26.99 7.02
N ARG A 203 3.94 -27.42 6.10
CA ARG A 203 2.63 -26.81 5.92
C ARG A 203 1.81 -26.87 7.21
N VAL A 204 1.29 -25.73 7.63
CA VAL A 204 0.36 -25.62 8.75
C VAL A 204 -0.95 -26.30 8.38
N GLY A 205 -1.38 -27.27 9.19
CA GLY A 205 -2.58 -28.06 8.94
C GLY A 205 -3.86 -27.31 9.31
N CYS A 206 -4.40 -26.52 8.39
CA CYS A 206 -5.70 -25.88 8.52
C CYS A 206 -6.51 -26.00 7.23
N SER A 207 -7.83 -25.92 7.31
CA SER A 207 -8.77 -26.07 6.18
C SER A 207 -9.14 -24.75 5.49
N PHE A 208 -8.43 -23.68 5.80
CA PHE A 208 -8.61 -22.35 5.23
C PHE A 208 -7.28 -21.77 4.74
N GLU A 209 -7.36 -20.80 3.85
CA GLU A 209 -6.19 -20.07 3.33
C GLU A 209 -6.07 -18.69 3.98
N ALA A 210 -7.16 -18.17 4.53
CA ALA A 210 -7.15 -16.97 5.35
C ALA A 210 -8.29 -16.99 6.38
N ALA A 211 -8.16 -16.15 7.39
CA ALA A 211 -9.23 -16.00 8.36
C ALA A 211 -9.31 -14.57 8.94
N VAL A 212 -10.54 -14.15 9.21
CA VAL A 212 -10.82 -13.09 10.17
C VAL A 212 -10.71 -13.70 11.56
N VAL A 213 -9.92 -13.11 12.44
CA VAL A 213 -9.70 -13.62 13.79
C VAL A 213 -10.45 -12.75 14.80
N HIS A 214 -11.29 -13.38 15.60
CA HIS A 214 -12.04 -12.72 16.67
C HIS A 214 -11.36 -12.99 18.04
N ASN A 215 -11.64 -12.16 19.03
CA ASN A 215 -11.13 -12.28 20.41
C ASN A 215 -9.58 -12.39 20.50
N SER A 216 -8.85 -11.74 19.58
CA SER A 216 -7.39 -11.80 19.50
C SER A 216 -6.81 -10.44 19.16
N PRO A 217 -5.55 -10.15 19.50
CA PRO A 217 -4.77 -9.06 18.92
C PRO A 217 -4.75 -9.06 17.39
N LEU A 218 -4.75 -10.25 16.77
CA LEU A 218 -4.88 -10.39 15.32
C LEU A 218 -6.31 -10.11 14.86
N SER A 219 -6.45 -9.45 13.72
CA SER A 219 -7.73 -9.26 13.03
C SER A 219 -7.85 -10.11 11.76
N TRP A 220 -6.70 -10.42 11.16
CA TRP A 220 -6.61 -11.14 9.89
C TRP A 220 -5.34 -11.98 9.86
N ILE A 221 -5.45 -13.19 9.30
CA ILE A 221 -4.32 -14.03 8.94
C ILE A 221 -4.52 -14.56 7.53
N ALA A 222 -3.44 -14.70 6.76
CA ALA A 222 -3.51 -15.27 5.41
C ALA A 222 -2.24 -16.03 5.05
N ARG A 223 -2.42 -17.18 4.42
CA ARG A 223 -1.36 -17.97 3.80
C ARG A 223 -0.93 -17.29 2.51
N ASN A 224 0.26 -16.74 2.49
CA ASN A 224 0.75 -15.98 1.33
C ASN A 224 0.84 -16.84 0.07
N GLY A 225 1.33 -18.08 0.19
CA GLY A 225 1.47 -19.03 -0.90
C GLY A 225 0.15 -19.54 -1.50
N SER A 226 -1.01 -19.22 -0.92
CA SER A 226 -2.32 -19.56 -1.51
C SER A 226 -2.74 -18.61 -2.62
N LYS A 227 -2.08 -17.47 -2.73
CA LYS A 227 -2.35 -16.47 -3.75
C LYS A 227 -1.64 -16.83 -5.05
N THR A 228 -2.25 -16.53 -6.19
CA THR A 228 -1.71 -16.86 -7.51
C THR A 228 -0.31 -16.29 -7.72
N GLY A 229 0.60 -17.08 -8.25
CA GLY A 229 1.97 -16.69 -8.63
C GLY A 229 2.97 -16.64 -7.47
N ARG A 230 2.57 -16.90 -6.20
CA ARG A 230 3.50 -16.93 -5.07
C ARG A 230 4.28 -18.23 -5.02
N ILE A 231 5.52 -18.14 -4.54
CA ILE A 231 6.31 -19.31 -4.19
C ILE A 231 5.63 -20.01 -3.00
N ASN A 232 5.45 -21.31 -3.07
CA ASN A 232 4.75 -22.10 -2.06
C ASN A 232 5.58 -23.28 -1.52
N THR A 233 6.89 -23.27 -1.76
CA THR A 233 7.82 -24.28 -1.22
C THR A 233 8.00 -24.18 0.29
N THR A 234 7.76 -23.00 0.83
CA THR A 234 7.74 -22.71 2.27
C THR A 234 6.36 -22.17 2.63
N ASP A 235 5.82 -22.59 3.76
CA ASP A 235 4.49 -22.14 4.21
C ASP A 235 4.56 -20.77 4.85
N CYS A 236 4.39 -19.73 4.03
CA CYS A 236 4.46 -18.33 4.41
C CYS A 236 3.08 -17.79 4.82
N TRP A 237 3.03 -17.12 5.96
CA TRP A 237 1.82 -16.49 6.50
C TRP A 237 2.04 -15.03 6.84
N VAL A 238 0.97 -14.26 6.70
CA VAL A 238 0.91 -12.86 7.14
C VAL A 238 -0.22 -12.73 8.14
N GLY A 239 0.07 -12.18 9.31
CA GLY A 239 -0.93 -11.79 10.31
C GLY A 239 -0.98 -10.28 10.46
N GLN A 240 -2.19 -9.70 10.51
CA GLN A 240 -2.43 -8.28 10.71
C GLN A 240 -3.15 -8.03 12.03
N ALA A 241 -2.60 -7.16 12.85
CA ALA A 241 -3.16 -6.84 14.15
C ALA A 241 -4.31 -5.82 14.04
N ARG A 242 -5.18 -5.82 15.04
CA ARG A 242 -6.24 -4.83 15.20
C ARG A 242 -5.67 -3.43 15.39
N ALA A 243 -6.37 -2.43 14.85
CA ALA A 243 -5.95 -1.03 14.92
C ALA A 243 -5.79 -0.54 16.38
N ALA A 244 -6.75 -0.84 17.25
CA ALA A 244 -6.71 -0.43 18.66
C ALA A 244 -5.51 -1.06 19.41
N TRP A 245 -5.25 -2.34 19.18
CA TRP A 245 -4.11 -3.04 19.75
C TRP A 245 -2.77 -2.48 19.23
N SER A 246 -2.71 -2.19 17.93
CA SER A 246 -1.54 -1.61 17.27
C SER A 246 -1.22 -0.20 17.77
N ALA A 247 -2.24 0.62 18.01
CA ALA A 247 -2.08 1.99 18.51
C ALA A 247 -1.46 2.04 19.91
N GLN A 248 -1.82 1.09 20.79
CA GLN A 248 -1.27 0.99 22.14
C GLN A 248 0.21 0.56 22.17
N ARG A 249 0.70 -0.03 21.07
CA ARG A 249 2.06 -0.59 20.96
C ARG A 249 2.87 0.06 19.83
N LEU A 250 2.54 1.31 19.49
CA LEU A 250 3.12 1.98 18.32
C LEU A 250 4.64 2.11 18.42
N GLU A 251 5.19 2.28 19.63
CA GLU A 251 6.62 2.47 19.86
C GLU A 251 7.35 1.19 20.34
N ALA A 252 6.64 0.06 20.42
CA ALA A 252 7.27 -1.22 20.74
C ALA A 252 8.26 -1.68 19.66
N SER A 253 9.21 -2.51 20.02
CA SER A 253 10.18 -3.05 19.07
C SER A 253 9.52 -4.03 18.10
N ARG A 254 10.10 -4.14 16.89
CA ARG A 254 9.57 -5.04 15.87
C ARG A 254 9.65 -6.50 16.28
N ASP A 255 10.69 -6.88 17.03
CA ASP A 255 10.94 -8.25 17.42
C ASP A 255 10.02 -8.68 18.55
N GLU A 256 9.77 -7.83 19.54
CA GLU A 256 8.78 -8.08 20.60
C GLU A 256 7.38 -8.26 20.01
N ILE A 257 6.95 -7.36 19.12
CA ILE A 257 5.65 -7.45 18.47
C ILE A 257 5.55 -8.70 17.58
N ALA A 258 6.62 -9.03 16.86
CA ALA A 258 6.65 -10.23 16.03
C ALA A 258 6.45 -11.49 16.89
N ALA A 259 7.14 -11.59 18.02
CA ALA A 259 7.00 -12.72 18.94
C ALA A 259 5.58 -12.82 19.53
N GLU A 260 5.04 -11.71 20.05
CA GLU A 260 3.67 -11.66 20.59
C GLU A 260 2.62 -12.07 19.54
N LEU A 261 2.70 -11.53 18.33
CA LEU A 261 1.76 -11.86 17.26
C LEU A 261 1.97 -13.28 16.68
N ALA A 262 3.17 -13.85 16.76
CA ALA A 262 3.42 -15.24 16.40
C ALA A 262 2.74 -16.20 17.38
N ASP A 263 2.80 -15.93 18.67
CA ASP A 263 2.09 -16.71 19.70
C ASP A 263 0.58 -16.64 19.48
N GLU A 264 0.04 -15.45 19.20
CA GLU A 264 -1.38 -15.26 18.87
C GLU A 264 -1.79 -15.98 17.58
N PHE A 265 -0.93 -16.01 16.57
CA PHE A 265 -1.15 -16.79 15.34
C PHE A 265 -1.22 -18.29 15.68
N CYS A 266 -0.27 -18.81 16.46
CA CYS A 266 -0.24 -20.21 16.84
C CYS A 266 -1.49 -20.62 17.64
N LYS A 267 -1.95 -19.77 18.56
CA LYS A 267 -3.21 -19.96 19.29
C LYS A 267 -4.41 -19.98 18.35
N ALA A 268 -4.51 -19.00 17.44
CA ALA A 268 -5.63 -18.88 16.50
C ALA A 268 -5.75 -20.09 15.56
N VAL A 269 -4.61 -20.65 15.14
CA VAL A 269 -4.57 -21.80 14.21
C VAL A 269 -4.54 -23.15 14.95
N GLY A 270 -4.31 -23.16 16.27
CA GLY A 270 -4.26 -24.38 17.09
C GLY A 270 -2.99 -25.20 16.88
N ILE A 271 -1.82 -24.55 16.73
CA ILE A 271 -0.53 -25.21 16.55
C ILE A 271 0.47 -24.84 17.64
N SER A 272 1.44 -25.73 17.90
CA SER A 272 2.60 -25.47 18.77
C SER A 272 3.92 -25.33 18.00
N ALA A 273 3.89 -25.40 16.67
CA ALA A 273 5.07 -25.26 15.82
C ALA A 273 5.61 -23.83 15.89
N LYS A 274 6.94 -23.68 15.99
CA LYS A 274 7.59 -22.38 15.90
C LYS A 274 7.92 -22.06 14.44
N PRO A 275 7.74 -20.80 14.00
CA PRO A 275 8.17 -20.37 12.68
C PRO A 275 9.71 -20.40 12.60
N ASN A 276 10.24 -20.76 11.44
CA ASN A 276 11.67 -20.70 11.13
C ASN A 276 12.09 -19.33 10.54
N TYR A 277 11.13 -18.51 10.16
CA TYR A 277 11.30 -17.09 9.87
C TYR A 277 10.21 -16.30 10.58
N LEU A 278 10.60 -15.18 11.18
CA LEU A 278 9.71 -14.29 11.91
C LEU A 278 10.17 -12.86 11.75
N ALA A 279 9.24 -11.95 11.36
CA ALA A 279 9.54 -10.53 11.30
C ALA A 279 8.29 -9.68 11.52
N GLY A 280 8.44 -8.57 12.23
CA GLY A 280 7.41 -7.56 12.43
C GLY A 280 7.54 -6.38 11.46
N HIS A 281 6.40 -5.81 11.05
CA HIS A 281 6.35 -4.58 10.30
C HIS A 281 5.28 -3.64 10.85
N ARG A 282 5.63 -2.36 11.01
CA ARG A 282 4.75 -1.32 11.52
C ARG A 282 4.23 -0.43 10.40
N TRP A 283 2.95 -0.56 10.09
CA TRP A 283 2.23 0.39 9.25
C TRP A 283 1.70 1.53 10.11
N LYS A 284 2.46 2.63 10.24
CA LYS A 284 2.05 3.79 11.04
C LYS A 284 0.80 4.46 10.47
N TYR A 285 0.63 4.44 9.16
CA TYR A 285 -0.49 5.05 8.42
C TYR A 285 -1.18 3.99 7.55
N ALA A 286 -1.82 3.01 8.19
CA ALA A 286 -2.41 1.88 7.48
C ALA A 286 -3.70 2.24 6.74
N ILE A 287 -4.70 2.74 7.47
CA ILE A 287 -6.05 2.99 6.96
C ILE A 287 -6.58 4.28 7.59
N PRO A 288 -7.27 5.17 6.84
CA PRO A 288 -7.98 6.29 7.44
C PRO A 288 -9.12 5.77 8.34
N SER A 289 -9.22 6.28 9.57
CA SER A 289 -10.27 5.90 10.51
C SER A 289 -11.65 6.38 10.03
N THR A 290 -11.67 7.54 9.39
CA THR A 290 -12.84 8.10 8.73
C THR A 290 -12.41 8.59 7.35
N PRO A 291 -12.93 8.00 6.27
CA PRO A 291 -12.67 8.49 4.92
C PRO A 291 -13.25 9.89 4.73
N LEU A 292 -12.65 10.67 3.84
CA LEU A 292 -13.26 11.91 3.35
C LEU A 292 -14.30 11.57 2.27
N ASP A 293 -15.33 12.42 2.15
CA ASP A 293 -16.36 12.29 1.11
C ASP A 293 -15.81 12.64 -0.29
N LYS A 294 -14.66 13.32 -0.35
CA LYS A 294 -14.01 13.72 -1.60
C LYS A 294 -12.93 12.73 -1.99
N GLN A 295 -12.91 12.33 -3.26
CA GLN A 295 -11.88 11.44 -3.82
C GLN A 295 -10.52 12.12 -3.96
N CYS A 296 -10.51 13.43 -4.22
CA CYS A 296 -9.31 14.27 -4.24
C CYS A 296 -9.64 15.67 -3.71
N LEU A 297 -8.60 16.37 -3.27
CA LEU A 297 -8.66 17.77 -2.84
C LEU A 297 -7.85 18.60 -3.83
N PHE A 298 -8.31 19.80 -4.09
CA PHE A 298 -7.68 20.74 -5.00
C PHE A 298 -7.77 22.15 -4.42
N ASP A 299 -6.71 22.94 -4.60
CA ASP A 299 -6.66 24.36 -4.20
C ASP A 299 -6.24 25.18 -5.42
N ASP A 300 -7.19 25.90 -6.00
CA ASP A 300 -7.02 26.76 -7.18
C ASP A 300 -6.45 28.14 -6.84
N THR A 301 -6.37 28.49 -5.55
CA THR A 301 -5.80 29.77 -5.11
C THR A 301 -4.27 29.80 -5.15
N LEU A 302 -3.64 28.66 -5.36
CA LEU A 302 -2.19 28.50 -5.46
C LEU A 302 -1.66 28.52 -6.91
N ASN A 303 -2.49 28.95 -7.87
CA ASN A 303 -2.13 29.09 -9.27
C ASN A 303 -1.24 30.31 -9.55
#